data_86d9186486589fcff750a75ec26290e1
#
_entry.id   86d9186486589fcff750a75ec26290e1
#
_cell.length_a   1.000
_cell.length_b   1.000
_cell.length_c   1.000
_cell.angle_alpha   90.00
_cell.angle_beta   90.00
_cell.angle_gamma   90.00
#
_symmetry.space_group_name_H-M   'P 1'
#
loop_
_entity.id
_entity.type
_entity.pdbx_description
1 polymer ?
#
loop_
_entity_poly.entity_id
_entity_poly.type
_entity_poly.pdbx_seq_one_letter_code
_entity_poly.pdbx_strand_id
1 'polypeptide(L)'
;MPCLYCHFNAEKSRHAGIPPVAVCMNCHTMVTATFGAVRAEEELATKEQRKPRTLVSPELRKIYDALGLDANRKPDPARAMKPIAWTRVYKLPDFVYFDHRAHVNAGVVCQTCHGPVEAMERMRQVPDLSMGWCVNCHRTATRNGVAGKKVYASIDCSTCHY
;
A
#
# COMPACT_ATOMS: atom_id res chain seq x y z
N MET A 1 -2.14 -10.48 0.18
CA MET A 1 -3.01 -9.60 1.00
C MET A 1 -3.72 -8.61 0.07
N PRO A 2 -5.04 -8.42 0.17
CA PRO A 2 -5.77 -7.46 -0.67
C PRO A 2 -5.34 -6.02 -0.38
N CYS A 3 -5.21 -5.20 -1.42
CA CYS A 3 -4.83 -3.78 -1.29
C CYS A 3 -5.83 -2.99 -0.42
N LEU A 4 -7.12 -3.32 -0.52
CA LEU A 4 -8.21 -2.70 0.22
C LEU A 4 -8.16 -2.95 1.73
N TYR A 5 -7.40 -3.93 2.19
CA TYR A 5 -7.19 -4.11 3.63
C TYR A 5 -6.52 -2.88 4.27
N CYS A 6 -5.54 -2.32 3.59
CA CYS A 6 -4.83 -1.11 4.02
C CYS A 6 -5.45 0.17 3.43
N HIS A 7 -5.88 0.12 2.17
CA HIS A 7 -6.42 1.27 1.43
C HIS A 7 -7.96 1.23 1.35
N PHE A 8 -8.61 1.00 2.49
CA PHE A 8 -10.06 0.79 2.61
C PHE A 8 -10.91 2.00 2.15
N ASN A 9 -10.31 3.18 2.01
CA ASN A 9 -11.01 4.35 1.48
C ASN A 9 -11.09 4.38 -0.05
N ALA A 10 -10.35 3.53 -0.77
CA ALA A 10 -10.32 3.55 -2.23
C ALA A 10 -11.69 3.29 -2.88
N GLU A 11 -12.56 2.51 -2.25
CA GLU A 11 -13.93 2.26 -2.71
C GLU A 11 -14.92 3.37 -2.32
N LYS A 12 -14.58 4.22 -1.36
CA LYS A 12 -15.52 5.14 -0.71
C LYS A 12 -15.17 6.60 -0.94
N SER A 13 -13.95 6.89 -1.34
CA SER A 13 -13.42 8.25 -1.39
C SER A 13 -12.60 8.50 -2.65
N ARG A 14 -12.46 9.77 -3.00
CA ARG A 14 -11.52 10.25 -4.02
C ARG A 14 -10.09 9.75 -3.77
N HIS A 15 -9.66 9.74 -2.52
CA HIS A 15 -8.33 9.33 -2.12
C HIS A 15 -8.37 7.94 -1.45
N ALA A 16 -7.50 7.04 -1.90
CA ALA A 16 -7.34 5.73 -1.27
C ALA A 16 -6.88 5.84 0.20
N GLY A 17 -6.14 6.89 0.50
CA GLY A 17 -5.60 7.16 1.83
C GLY A 17 -4.39 6.30 2.17
N ILE A 18 -3.70 6.71 3.22
CA ILE A 18 -2.64 5.94 3.87
C ILE A 18 -3.21 5.41 5.18
N PRO A 19 -3.11 4.10 5.46
CA PRO A 19 -3.64 3.53 6.68
C PRO A 19 -2.89 4.08 7.91
N PRO A 20 -3.54 4.22 9.06
CA PRO A 20 -2.86 4.50 10.31
C PRO A 20 -1.90 3.36 10.65
N VAL A 21 -0.78 3.67 11.31
CA VAL A 21 0.27 2.68 11.63
C VAL A 21 -0.27 1.50 12.45
N ALA A 22 -1.33 1.71 13.22
CA ALA A 22 -2.02 0.65 13.95
C ALA A 22 -2.49 -0.51 13.05
N VAL A 23 -2.87 -0.24 11.80
CA VAL A 23 -3.26 -1.29 10.84
C VAL A 23 -2.08 -2.22 10.53
N CYS A 24 -0.86 -1.69 10.46
CA CYS A 24 0.34 -2.51 10.27
C CYS A 24 0.54 -3.47 11.45
N MET A 25 0.20 -3.04 12.66
CA MET A 25 0.37 -3.82 13.88
C MET A 25 -0.60 -4.99 14.02
N ASN A 26 -1.68 -5.05 13.22
CA ASN A 26 -2.56 -6.22 13.18
C ASN A 26 -1.79 -7.52 12.81
N CYS A 27 -0.74 -7.39 11.99
CA CYS A 27 0.14 -8.51 11.63
C CYS A 27 1.53 -8.38 12.27
N HIS A 28 2.09 -7.16 12.32
CA HIS A 28 3.47 -6.94 12.72
C HIS A 28 3.70 -6.95 14.23
N THR A 29 2.68 -7.20 15.03
CA THR A 29 2.84 -7.68 16.42
C THR A 29 3.44 -9.08 16.48
N MET A 30 3.16 -9.92 15.47
CA MET A 30 3.63 -11.32 15.42
C MET A 30 4.69 -11.53 14.32
N VAL A 31 4.43 -11.00 13.12
CA VAL A 31 5.34 -11.12 11.97
C VAL A 31 6.40 -10.02 12.04
N THR A 32 7.57 -10.34 12.60
CA THR A 32 8.63 -9.38 12.94
C THR A 32 9.84 -9.44 12.00
N ALA A 33 9.97 -10.52 11.22
CA ALA A 33 11.02 -10.72 10.23
C ALA A 33 10.52 -11.63 9.11
N THR A 34 11.36 -11.88 8.11
CA THR A 34 11.03 -12.84 7.04
C THR A 34 10.95 -14.26 7.59
N PHE A 35 10.10 -15.08 7.00
CA PHE A 35 9.94 -16.50 7.41
C PHE A 35 11.28 -17.24 7.39
N GLY A 36 12.10 -17.04 6.35
CA GLY A 36 13.42 -17.67 6.25
C GLY A 36 14.37 -17.27 7.37
N ALA A 37 14.37 -15.99 7.79
CA ALA A 37 15.21 -15.53 8.90
C ALA A 37 14.75 -16.13 10.23
N VAL A 38 13.44 -16.18 10.48
CA VAL A 38 12.87 -16.78 11.71
C VAL A 38 13.24 -18.26 11.78
N ARG A 39 13.07 -19.00 10.69
CA ARG A 39 13.41 -20.41 10.63
C ARG A 39 14.90 -20.67 10.85
N ALA A 40 15.77 -19.87 10.23
CA ALA A 40 17.22 -20.00 10.45
C ALA A 40 17.62 -19.77 11.91
N GLU A 41 16.99 -18.81 12.59
CA GLU A 41 17.21 -18.58 14.02
C GLU A 41 16.72 -19.77 14.87
N GLU A 42 15.57 -20.34 14.55
CA GLU A 42 15.02 -21.51 15.25
C GLU A 42 15.96 -22.72 15.12
N GLU A 43 16.48 -22.98 13.93
CA GLU A 43 17.43 -24.05 13.67
C GLU A 43 18.76 -23.84 14.43
N LEU A 44 19.27 -22.60 14.43
CA LEU A 44 20.47 -22.23 15.17
C LEU A 44 20.27 -22.37 16.69
N ALA A 45 19.16 -21.85 17.20
CA ALA A 45 18.84 -21.94 18.63
C ALA A 45 18.72 -23.39 19.11
N THR A 46 18.15 -24.26 18.26
CA THR A 46 18.07 -25.71 18.54
C THR A 46 19.47 -26.34 18.64
N LYS A 47 20.37 -26.01 17.71
CA LYS A 47 21.77 -26.50 17.73
C LYS A 47 22.53 -25.99 18.94
N GLU A 48 22.28 -24.76 19.36
CA GLU A 48 22.92 -24.10 20.49
C GLU A 48 22.22 -24.39 21.83
N GLN A 49 21.15 -25.19 21.82
CA GLN A 49 20.35 -25.56 23.03
C GLN A 49 19.84 -24.32 23.81
N ARG A 50 19.47 -23.27 23.12
CA ARG A 50 18.93 -22.04 23.69
C ARG A 50 17.51 -21.72 23.13
N LYS A 51 16.83 -20.77 23.76
CA LYS A 51 15.56 -20.23 23.19
C LYS A 51 15.85 -19.38 21.96
N PRO A 52 15.01 -19.48 20.90
CA PRO A 52 15.10 -18.60 19.75
C PRO A 52 14.98 -17.12 20.17
N ARG A 53 15.77 -16.26 19.56
CA ARG A 53 15.67 -14.81 19.73
C ARG A 53 14.55 -14.26 18.86
N THR A 54 13.83 -13.27 19.35
CA THR A 54 12.89 -12.54 18.50
C THR A 54 13.66 -11.66 17.50
N LEU A 55 13.63 -12.04 16.24
CA LEU A 55 14.21 -11.24 15.17
C LEU A 55 13.25 -10.12 14.77
N VAL A 56 13.78 -8.94 14.54
CA VAL A 56 13.03 -7.80 14.00
C VAL A 56 13.81 -7.26 12.81
N SER A 57 13.17 -7.23 11.64
CA SER A 57 13.79 -6.65 10.45
C SER A 57 14.03 -5.14 10.64
N PRO A 58 15.10 -4.58 10.02
CA PRO A 58 15.38 -3.15 10.12
C PRO A 58 14.21 -2.27 9.66
N GLU A 59 13.46 -2.71 8.66
CA GLU A 59 12.31 -1.94 8.14
C GLU A 59 11.13 -1.94 9.13
N LEU A 60 10.84 -3.08 9.76
CA LEU A 60 9.81 -3.13 10.80
C LEU A 60 10.22 -2.38 12.07
N ARG A 61 11.52 -2.32 12.37
CA ARG A 61 12.02 -1.49 13.47
C ARG A 61 11.60 -0.02 13.31
N LYS A 62 11.62 0.53 12.10
CA LYS A 62 11.17 1.90 11.82
C LYS A 62 9.70 2.13 12.22
N ILE A 63 8.84 1.13 11.99
CA ILE A 63 7.43 1.19 12.43
C ILE A 63 7.33 1.20 13.94
N TYR A 64 8.08 0.32 14.63
CA TYR A 64 8.06 0.25 16.09
C TYR A 64 8.62 1.52 16.73
N ASP A 65 9.68 2.09 16.17
CA ASP A 65 10.24 3.36 16.63
C ASP A 65 9.26 4.53 16.42
N ALA A 66 8.51 4.53 15.29
CA ALA A 66 7.45 5.52 15.05
C ALA A 66 6.30 5.42 16.06
N LEU A 67 6.02 4.21 16.55
CA LEU A 67 5.02 3.94 17.58
C LEU A 67 5.55 4.13 19.01
N GLY A 68 6.81 4.48 19.20
CA GLY A 68 7.41 4.62 20.52
C GLY A 68 7.53 3.30 21.27
N LEU A 69 7.77 2.19 20.56
CA LEU A 69 7.87 0.86 21.20
C LEU A 69 9.34 0.55 21.60
N ASP A 70 9.49 -0.16 22.69
CA ASP A 70 10.78 -0.70 23.15
C ASP A 70 11.25 -1.92 22.33
N ALA A 71 12.35 -2.54 22.75
CA ALA A 71 12.89 -3.74 22.12
C ALA A 71 11.93 -4.95 22.21
N ASN A 72 11.04 -4.97 23.21
CA ASN A 72 10.03 -6.00 23.42
C ASN A 72 8.70 -5.66 22.74
N ARG A 73 8.65 -4.57 21.98
CA ARG A 73 7.46 -4.06 21.27
C ARG A 73 6.33 -3.63 22.22
N LYS A 74 6.70 -3.18 23.41
CA LYS A 74 5.78 -2.57 24.38
C LYS A 74 5.92 -1.05 24.32
N PRO A 75 4.85 -0.29 24.59
CA PRO A 75 4.94 1.16 24.72
C PRO A 75 6.03 1.57 25.71
N ASP A 76 6.93 2.45 25.28
CA ASP A 76 7.99 3.00 26.11
C ASP A 76 7.67 4.46 26.46
N PRO A 77 7.38 4.81 27.71
CA PRO A 77 7.06 6.18 28.11
C PRO A 77 8.16 7.20 27.77
N ALA A 78 9.41 6.75 27.64
CA ALA A 78 10.53 7.61 27.24
C ALA A 78 10.60 7.88 25.74
N ARG A 79 9.79 7.22 24.95
CA ARG A 79 9.75 7.32 23.47
C ARG A 79 8.43 7.93 23.00
N ALA A 80 8.47 9.17 22.56
CA ALA A 80 7.31 9.79 21.95
C ALA A 80 6.97 9.14 20.61
N MET A 81 5.67 8.90 20.36
CA MET A 81 5.20 8.50 19.03
C MET A 81 5.49 9.62 18.01
N LYS A 82 5.90 9.23 16.82
CA LYS A 82 6.23 10.14 15.71
C LYS A 82 5.45 9.73 14.46
N PRO A 83 4.92 10.70 13.69
CA PRO A 83 4.29 10.39 12.41
C PRO A 83 5.33 9.83 11.43
N ILE A 84 4.91 8.88 10.59
CA ILE A 84 5.73 8.41 9.48
C ILE A 84 5.64 9.43 8.35
N ALA A 85 6.76 9.97 7.92
CA ALA A 85 6.84 10.85 6.76
C ALA A 85 6.75 10.03 5.47
N TRP A 86 5.55 9.93 4.90
CA TRP A 86 5.33 9.21 3.66
C TRP A 86 5.73 10.05 2.45
N THR A 87 6.47 9.43 1.52
CA THR A 87 6.78 10.04 0.23
C THR A 87 5.64 9.76 -0.75
N ARG A 88 5.02 10.82 -1.28
CA ARG A 88 3.99 10.69 -2.32
C ARG A 88 4.66 10.36 -3.65
N VAL A 89 4.46 9.13 -4.14
CA VAL A 89 5.02 8.64 -5.41
C VAL A 89 4.11 8.99 -6.59
N TYR A 90 2.80 8.81 -6.44
CA TYR A 90 1.80 9.11 -7.48
C TYR A 90 1.28 10.53 -7.30
N LYS A 91 1.60 11.41 -8.25
CA LYS A 91 1.17 12.81 -8.23
C LYS A 91 0.68 13.22 -9.62
N LEU A 92 -0.61 13.52 -9.71
CA LEU A 92 -1.18 14.21 -10.88
C LEU A 92 -1.03 15.72 -10.72
N PRO A 93 -1.02 16.50 -11.81
CA PRO A 93 -1.12 17.95 -11.75
C PRO A 93 -2.36 18.39 -10.96
N ASP A 94 -2.28 19.54 -10.30
CA ASP A 94 -3.34 19.99 -9.39
C ASP A 94 -4.66 20.31 -10.10
N PHE A 95 -4.60 20.61 -11.39
CA PHE A 95 -5.77 20.85 -12.26
C PHE A 95 -6.42 19.55 -12.78
N VAL A 96 -5.93 18.37 -12.37
CA VAL A 96 -6.50 17.07 -12.75
C VAL A 96 -7.28 16.47 -11.61
N TYR A 97 -8.57 16.25 -11.84
CA TYR A 97 -9.42 15.53 -10.92
C TYR A 97 -9.34 14.03 -11.18
N PHE A 98 -9.06 13.26 -10.14
CA PHE A 98 -9.08 11.80 -10.16
C PHE A 98 -9.81 11.27 -8.94
N ASP A 99 -10.68 10.30 -9.12
CA ASP A 99 -11.45 9.66 -8.05
C ASP A 99 -11.23 8.14 -8.07
N HIS A 100 -10.57 7.60 -7.04
CA HIS A 100 -10.37 6.17 -6.89
C HIS A 100 -11.68 5.40 -6.85
N ARG A 101 -12.70 5.93 -6.16
CA ARG A 101 -14.00 5.30 -5.98
C ARG A 101 -14.64 4.89 -7.30
N ALA A 102 -14.63 5.78 -8.30
CA ALA A 102 -15.21 5.50 -9.60
C ALA A 102 -14.51 4.31 -10.30
N HIS A 103 -13.19 4.26 -10.25
CA HIS A 103 -12.37 3.24 -10.91
C HIS A 103 -12.44 1.89 -10.18
N VAL A 104 -12.34 1.90 -8.86
CA VAL A 104 -12.38 0.68 -8.03
C VAL A 104 -13.76 0.03 -8.11
N ASN A 105 -14.84 0.81 -8.01
CA ASN A 105 -16.21 0.30 -8.12
C ASN A 105 -16.56 -0.17 -9.53
N ALA A 106 -15.92 0.36 -10.56
CA ALA A 106 -16.01 -0.17 -11.92
C ALA A 106 -15.30 -1.54 -12.08
N GLY A 107 -14.45 -1.93 -11.13
CA GLY A 107 -13.70 -3.18 -11.16
C GLY A 107 -12.30 -3.07 -11.77
N VAL A 108 -11.76 -1.85 -11.90
CA VAL A 108 -10.37 -1.68 -12.34
C VAL A 108 -9.44 -2.20 -11.26
N VAL A 109 -8.56 -3.16 -11.62
CA VAL A 109 -7.60 -3.71 -10.67
C VAL A 109 -6.50 -2.69 -10.36
N CYS A 110 -6.06 -2.67 -9.11
CA CYS A 110 -5.11 -1.67 -8.59
C CYS A 110 -3.81 -1.64 -9.40
N GLN A 111 -3.31 -2.82 -9.80
CA GLN A 111 -2.08 -2.97 -10.56
C GLN A 111 -2.12 -2.33 -11.96
N THR A 112 -3.30 -2.10 -12.53
CA THR A 112 -3.42 -1.37 -13.81
C THR A 112 -2.74 0.00 -13.74
N CYS A 113 -2.90 0.69 -12.61
CA CYS A 113 -2.33 2.03 -12.39
C CYS A 113 -1.06 1.98 -11.50
N HIS A 114 -0.98 1.05 -10.57
CA HIS A 114 0.10 1.01 -9.58
C HIS A 114 1.20 -0.02 -9.89
N GLY A 115 1.00 -0.87 -10.92
CA GLY A 115 1.93 -1.95 -11.22
C GLY A 115 1.93 -3.05 -10.16
N PRO A 116 2.86 -3.99 -10.20
CA PRO A 116 2.96 -5.11 -9.28
C PRO A 116 3.57 -4.68 -7.94
N VAL A 117 2.82 -3.87 -7.16
CA VAL A 117 3.28 -3.28 -5.89
C VAL A 117 3.76 -4.37 -4.92
N GLU A 118 3.09 -5.53 -4.93
CA GLU A 118 3.42 -6.69 -4.10
C GLU A 118 4.82 -7.27 -4.36
N ALA A 119 5.40 -6.98 -5.51
CA ALA A 119 6.75 -7.39 -5.91
C ALA A 119 7.78 -6.25 -5.83
N MET A 120 7.36 -5.05 -5.40
CA MET A 120 8.26 -3.89 -5.31
C MET A 120 8.92 -3.84 -3.94
N GLU A 121 10.25 -3.80 -3.90
CA GLU A 121 10.99 -3.47 -2.68
C GLU A 121 10.75 -2.02 -2.25
N ARG A 122 10.68 -1.10 -3.23
CA ARG A 122 10.35 0.32 -3.03
C ARG A 122 9.31 0.74 -4.06
N MET A 123 8.25 1.38 -3.58
CA MET A 123 7.18 1.89 -4.42
C MET A 123 7.71 2.88 -5.46
N ARG A 124 7.31 2.69 -6.72
CA ARG A 124 7.62 3.60 -7.84
C ARG A 124 6.39 3.75 -8.74
N GLN A 125 6.30 4.86 -9.44
CA GLN A 125 5.30 5.04 -10.48
C GLN A 125 5.65 4.16 -11.68
N VAL A 126 4.68 3.39 -12.19
CA VAL A 126 4.86 2.48 -13.33
C VAL A 126 4.34 3.12 -14.62
N PRO A 127 3.05 3.46 -14.76
CA PRO A 127 2.56 4.17 -15.92
C PRO A 127 2.90 5.66 -15.83
N ASP A 128 2.95 6.32 -16.97
CA ASP A 128 3.24 7.76 -17.04
C ASP A 128 2.08 8.63 -16.54
N LEU A 129 0.86 8.06 -16.51
CA LEU A 129 -0.39 8.75 -16.14
C LEU A 129 -0.64 10.03 -16.93
N SER A 130 -0.13 10.08 -18.17
CA SER A 130 -0.40 11.17 -19.09
C SER A 130 -1.89 11.22 -19.46
N MET A 131 -2.36 12.37 -19.95
CA MET A 131 -3.72 12.50 -20.47
C MET A 131 -4.00 11.45 -21.55
N GLY A 132 -3.04 11.20 -22.45
CA GLY A 132 -3.16 10.17 -23.49
C GLY A 132 -3.34 8.77 -22.91
N TRP A 133 -2.62 8.43 -21.86
CA TRP A 133 -2.75 7.14 -21.17
C TRP A 133 -4.17 6.98 -20.59
N CYS A 134 -4.67 7.99 -19.90
CA CYS A 134 -6.01 7.96 -19.30
C CYS A 134 -7.11 7.86 -20.38
N VAL A 135 -7.04 8.70 -21.43
CA VAL A 135 -8.03 8.72 -22.52
C VAL A 135 -8.06 7.39 -23.29
N ASN A 136 -6.89 6.78 -23.53
CA ASN A 136 -6.83 5.48 -24.22
C ASN A 136 -7.42 4.37 -23.36
N CYS A 137 -7.18 4.39 -22.04
CA CYS A 137 -7.81 3.46 -21.11
C CYS A 137 -9.33 3.62 -21.10
N HIS A 138 -9.85 4.85 -21.02
CA HIS A 138 -11.29 5.16 -21.06
C HIS A 138 -11.96 4.70 -22.35
N ARG A 139 -11.33 4.95 -23.52
CA ARG A 139 -11.81 4.46 -24.80
C ARG A 139 -11.90 2.93 -24.87
N THR A 140 -10.89 2.26 -24.31
CA THR A 140 -10.85 0.80 -24.27
C THR A 140 -11.90 0.26 -23.31
N ALA A 141 -12.03 0.84 -22.12
CA ALA A 141 -13.04 0.47 -21.13
C ALA A 141 -14.47 0.63 -21.66
N THR A 142 -14.75 1.72 -22.37
CA THR A 142 -16.08 1.95 -23.01
C THR A 142 -16.39 0.91 -24.07
N ARG A 143 -15.39 0.48 -24.88
CA ARG A 143 -15.59 -0.55 -25.92
C ARG A 143 -15.73 -1.95 -25.36
N ASN A 144 -14.84 -2.32 -24.45
CA ASN A 144 -14.65 -3.71 -24.02
C ASN A 144 -15.28 -4.00 -22.67
N GLY A 145 -15.68 -2.99 -21.91
CA GLY A 145 -16.09 -3.13 -20.51
C GLY A 145 -14.91 -3.25 -19.57
N VAL A 146 -15.22 -3.40 -18.29
CA VAL A 146 -14.27 -3.63 -17.20
C VAL A 146 -14.79 -4.78 -16.34
N ALA A 147 -13.96 -5.75 -16.01
CA ALA A 147 -14.31 -6.91 -15.18
C ALA A 147 -15.61 -7.62 -15.65
N GLY A 148 -15.80 -7.74 -16.98
CA GLY A 148 -16.99 -8.37 -17.57
C GLY A 148 -18.26 -7.52 -17.54
N LYS A 149 -18.18 -6.28 -17.06
CA LYS A 149 -19.32 -5.34 -17.01
C LYS A 149 -19.18 -4.26 -18.06
N LYS A 150 -20.30 -3.92 -18.71
CA LYS A 150 -20.35 -2.75 -19.61
C LYS A 150 -20.22 -1.48 -18.76
N VAL A 151 -19.29 -0.62 -19.14
CA VAL A 151 -19.05 0.67 -18.48
C VAL A 151 -19.02 1.79 -19.52
N TYR A 152 -19.36 2.99 -19.11
CA TYR A 152 -19.13 4.20 -19.88
C TYR A 152 -18.07 5.04 -19.14
N ALA A 153 -16.87 5.09 -19.70
CA ALA A 153 -15.76 5.90 -19.19
C ALA A 153 -15.67 7.20 -20.00
N SER A 154 -16.11 8.32 -19.41
CA SER A 154 -16.14 9.63 -20.07
C SER A 154 -14.75 10.07 -20.50
N ILE A 155 -14.68 10.72 -21.67
CA ILE A 155 -13.48 11.38 -22.21
C ILE A 155 -13.70 12.90 -22.33
N ASP A 156 -14.79 13.42 -21.74
CA ASP A 156 -15.06 14.85 -21.72
C ASP A 156 -14.04 15.59 -20.86
N CYS A 157 -13.61 16.76 -21.33
CA CYS A 157 -12.58 17.55 -20.66
C CYS A 157 -12.92 17.84 -19.19
N SER A 158 -14.16 18.25 -18.93
CA SER A 158 -14.67 18.62 -17.61
C SER A 158 -14.79 17.44 -16.63
N THR A 159 -14.68 16.19 -17.09
CA THR A 159 -14.65 15.01 -16.21
C THR A 159 -13.32 14.90 -15.46
N CYS A 160 -12.25 15.38 -16.08
CA CYS A 160 -10.89 15.24 -15.56
C CYS A 160 -10.24 16.59 -15.24
N HIS A 161 -10.76 17.70 -15.77
CA HIS A 161 -10.19 19.04 -15.61
C HIS A 161 -11.25 20.02 -15.06
N TYR A 162 -10.80 20.95 -14.21
CA TYR A 162 -11.61 22.05 -13.66
C TYR A 162 -10.80 23.35 -13.61
#